data_6983e805412580e232c35e88c28de1a2
#
_entry.id   6983e805412580e232c35e88c28de1a2
#
_cell.length_a   1.000
_cell.length_b   1.000
_cell.length_c   1.000
_cell.angle_alpha   90.00
_cell.angle_beta   90.00
_cell.angle_gamma   90.00
#
_symmetry.space_group_name_H-M   'P 1'
#
loop_
_entity.id
_entity.type
_entity.pdbx_description
1 polymer ?
#
loop_
_entity_poly.entity_id
_entity_poly.type
_entity_poly.pdbx_seq_one_letter_code
_entity_poly.pdbx_strand_id
1 'polypeptide(L)'
;MGEVYQMNATKYGTLFDTLKNEILSGKYRSNLPFPSVRALINRFKLSDRTVRHALDELVHQGLISRRQGRGTFVTNNATSRKIGLIVPGVACTDFFQPIVSEINQLARKEDYTLLFAEVFSMDRDERVHQVRELAAEFIKKRVAGVIYEPLAGPDGTEPNAHILSVFKRARIPVVLIDCDIVPFPRRSEYDVVGVNDVEAGAKIAAHLIEAGAKRVHFLICKLCPTTFENRLYGAEVELIKAGRFKKGSVLYAEANDLAALKRHIRKNGKPDAFVCSNDAIAAEFKQTLEKAGLSVPKDVLLTGFADLPIASLMSPPLTTIRQERDQLGGQAFRRLLERIANPGLPANEIFFPAPLVARESTERRRKGKGGRRK
;
A
#
# COMPACT_ATOMS: atom_id res chain seq x y z
N MET A 1 -18.16 -35.97 12.83
CA MET A 1 -17.09 -36.80 12.26
C MET A 1 -16.57 -36.06 11.06
N GLY A 2 -15.47 -35.32 11.21
CA GLY A 2 -14.81 -34.60 10.13
C GLY A 2 -13.52 -35.33 9.80
N GLU A 3 -13.47 -35.94 8.63
CA GLU A 3 -12.26 -36.54 8.10
C GLU A 3 -11.27 -35.42 7.75
N VAL A 4 -10.18 -35.39 8.47
CA VAL A 4 -9.01 -34.60 8.16
C VAL A 4 -8.38 -35.22 6.93
N TYR A 5 -8.43 -34.54 5.78
CA TYR A 5 -7.66 -34.87 4.59
C TYR A 5 -6.17 -34.73 4.93
N GLN A 6 -5.53 -35.82 5.33
CA GLN A 6 -4.08 -35.97 5.29
C GLN A 6 -3.69 -35.96 3.79
N MET A 7 -3.13 -34.85 3.33
CA MET A 7 -2.41 -34.82 2.05
C MET A 7 -1.21 -35.77 2.18
N ASN A 8 -1.34 -36.96 1.60
CA ASN A 8 -0.22 -37.87 1.37
C ASN A 8 0.86 -37.10 0.61
N ALA A 9 1.95 -36.77 1.27
CA ALA A 9 3.12 -36.17 0.64
C ALA A 9 3.62 -37.13 -0.48
N THR A 10 3.39 -36.80 -1.71
CA THR A 10 3.89 -37.58 -2.85
C THR A 10 5.40 -37.52 -2.82
N LYS A 11 6.09 -38.63 -3.22
CA LYS A 11 7.57 -38.66 -3.33
C LYS A 11 8.14 -37.48 -4.11
N TYR A 12 7.36 -36.94 -5.02
CA TYR A 12 7.61 -35.71 -5.76
C TYR A 12 7.59 -34.47 -4.86
N GLY A 13 6.52 -34.26 -4.07
CA GLY A 13 6.39 -33.09 -3.18
C GLY A 13 7.51 -33.02 -2.15
N THR A 14 7.87 -34.13 -1.54
CA THR A 14 8.99 -34.20 -0.58
C THR A 14 10.34 -33.82 -1.21
N LEU A 15 10.62 -34.29 -2.44
CA LEU A 15 11.82 -33.90 -3.17
C LEU A 15 11.83 -32.41 -3.51
N PHE A 16 10.72 -31.91 -4.04
CA PHE A 16 10.57 -30.52 -4.40
C PHE A 16 10.81 -29.61 -3.18
N ASP A 17 10.12 -29.85 -2.07
CA ASP A 17 10.26 -29.07 -0.84
C ASP A 17 11.68 -29.14 -0.26
N THR A 18 12.32 -30.32 -0.29
CA THR A 18 13.69 -30.45 0.16
C THR A 18 14.65 -29.60 -0.68
N LEU A 19 14.57 -29.69 -2.02
CA LEU A 19 15.45 -28.94 -2.92
C LEU A 19 15.17 -27.44 -2.82
N LYS A 20 13.91 -27.05 -2.71
CA LYS A 20 13.49 -25.66 -2.50
C LYS A 20 14.12 -25.11 -1.22
N ASN A 21 13.97 -25.80 -0.09
CA ASN A 21 14.55 -25.37 1.18
C ASN A 21 16.09 -25.30 1.13
N GLU A 22 16.75 -26.24 0.45
CA GLU A 22 18.20 -26.22 0.23
C GLU A 22 18.65 -25.03 -0.63
N ILE A 23 17.84 -24.62 -1.64
CA ILE A 23 18.12 -23.44 -2.46
C ILE A 23 17.94 -22.17 -1.60
N LEU A 24 16.82 -22.05 -0.90
CA LEU A 24 16.50 -20.87 -0.09
C LEU A 24 17.46 -20.69 1.09
N SER A 25 17.97 -21.79 1.67
CA SER A 25 19.00 -21.74 2.72
C SER A 25 20.40 -21.38 2.21
N GLY A 26 20.57 -21.17 0.88
CA GLY A 26 21.86 -20.80 0.29
C GLY A 26 22.84 -21.95 0.13
N LYS A 27 22.42 -23.20 0.29
CA LYS A 27 23.27 -24.39 0.09
C LYS A 27 23.81 -24.46 -1.34
N TYR A 28 23.08 -23.93 -2.31
CA TYR A 28 23.50 -23.85 -3.70
C TYR A 28 23.77 -22.41 -4.11
N ARG A 29 25.00 -22.10 -4.47
CA ARG A 29 25.37 -20.75 -4.94
C ARG A 29 24.92 -20.53 -6.38
N SER A 30 24.38 -19.36 -6.68
CA SER A 30 23.83 -19.00 -7.99
C SER A 30 24.82 -19.06 -9.16
N ASN A 31 26.12 -19.04 -8.88
CA ASN A 31 27.18 -19.07 -9.91
C ASN A 31 27.72 -20.48 -10.17
N LEU A 32 27.32 -21.48 -9.36
CA LEU A 32 27.75 -22.86 -9.51
C LEU A 32 26.63 -23.70 -10.13
N PRO A 33 26.97 -24.76 -10.90
CA PRO A 33 25.96 -25.65 -11.43
C PRO A 33 25.13 -26.30 -10.32
N PHE A 34 23.82 -26.33 -10.51
CA PHE A 34 22.92 -27.10 -9.66
C PHE A 34 23.12 -28.60 -9.92
N PRO A 35 22.91 -29.49 -8.93
CA PRO A 35 23.11 -30.92 -9.12
C PRO A 35 22.40 -31.46 -10.35
N SER A 36 23.09 -32.32 -11.10
CA SER A 36 22.51 -32.96 -12.28
C SER A 36 21.38 -33.91 -11.92
N VAL A 37 20.48 -34.17 -12.87
CA VAL A 37 19.40 -35.16 -12.70
C VAL A 37 19.94 -36.48 -12.16
N ARG A 38 21.08 -36.98 -12.71
CA ARG A 38 21.72 -38.21 -12.27
C ARG A 38 22.21 -38.14 -10.82
N ALA A 39 22.80 -37.03 -10.41
CA ALA A 39 23.24 -36.81 -9.03
C ALA A 39 22.04 -36.80 -8.05
N LEU A 40 20.93 -36.19 -8.43
CA LEU A 40 19.71 -36.17 -7.63
C LEU A 40 19.06 -37.57 -7.55
N ILE A 41 19.00 -38.32 -8.64
CA ILE A 41 18.52 -39.69 -8.64
C ILE A 41 19.34 -40.51 -7.64
N ASN A 42 20.67 -40.41 -7.70
CA ASN A 42 21.56 -41.14 -6.80
C ASN A 42 21.41 -40.75 -5.33
N ARG A 43 21.19 -39.45 -5.06
CA ARG A 43 21.03 -38.90 -3.70
C ARG A 43 19.70 -39.29 -3.06
N PHE A 44 18.62 -39.14 -3.82
CA PHE A 44 17.25 -39.30 -3.28
C PHE A 44 16.63 -40.68 -3.57
N LYS A 45 17.31 -41.52 -4.39
CA LYS A 45 16.83 -42.85 -4.80
C LYS A 45 15.44 -42.83 -5.44
N LEU A 46 15.18 -41.80 -6.26
CA LEU A 46 13.91 -41.57 -6.96
C LEU A 46 14.07 -41.81 -8.47
N SER A 47 12.94 -42.03 -9.18
CA SER A 47 12.94 -42.22 -10.63
C SER A 47 13.35 -40.95 -11.38
N ASP A 48 13.90 -41.09 -12.60
CA ASP A 48 14.22 -39.97 -13.50
C ASP A 48 13.04 -39.06 -13.73
N ARG A 49 11.86 -39.65 -13.95
CA ARG A 49 10.62 -38.89 -14.15
C ARG A 49 10.25 -38.02 -12.92
N THR A 50 10.36 -38.56 -11.71
CA THR A 50 10.09 -37.83 -10.48
C THR A 50 11.03 -36.65 -10.27
N VAL A 51 12.35 -36.88 -10.53
CA VAL A 51 13.36 -35.84 -10.39
C VAL A 51 13.16 -34.75 -11.44
N ARG A 52 12.89 -35.09 -12.70
CA ARG A 52 12.67 -34.09 -13.75
C ARG A 52 11.44 -33.26 -13.45
N HIS A 53 10.35 -33.86 -13.01
CA HIS A 53 9.13 -33.13 -12.65
C HIS A 53 9.38 -32.12 -11.50
N ALA A 54 10.14 -32.52 -10.46
CA ALA A 54 10.53 -31.60 -9.39
C ALA A 54 11.42 -30.44 -9.89
N LEU A 55 12.34 -30.74 -10.82
CA LEU A 55 13.18 -29.70 -11.43
C LEU A 55 12.38 -28.77 -12.36
N ASP A 56 11.40 -29.29 -13.10
CA ASP A 56 10.52 -28.47 -13.95
C ASP A 56 9.70 -27.51 -13.11
N GLU A 57 9.20 -27.96 -11.95
CA GLU A 57 8.50 -27.11 -11.01
C GLU A 57 9.41 -26.04 -10.38
N LEU A 58 10.66 -26.40 -10.01
CA LEU A 58 11.65 -25.42 -9.55
C LEU A 58 11.99 -24.38 -10.64
N VAL A 59 12.00 -24.78 -11.92
CA VAL A 59 12.15 -23.85 -13.06
C VAL A 59 10.92 -22.97 -13.19
N HIS A 60 9.72 -23.56 -13.09
CA HIS A 60 8.45 -22.82 -13.16
C HIS A 60 8.36 -21.76 -12.05
N GLN A 61 8.78 -22.12 -10.83
CA GLN A 61 8.87 -21.18 -9.71
C GLN A 61 10.05 -20.20 -9.80
N GLY A 62 10.86 -20.28 -10.85
CA GLY A 62 11.97 -19.35 -11.06
C GLY A 62 13.16 -19.55 -10.09
N LEU A 63 13.18 -20.64 -9.31
CA LEU A 63 14.24 -20.93 -8.34
C LEU A 63 15.51 -21.43 -9.01
N ILE A 64 15.37 -22.14 -10.13
CA ILE A 64 16.48 -22.58 -10.98
C ILE A 64 16.23 -22.19 -12.44
N SER A 65 17.29 -22.11 -13.23
CA SER A 65 17.21 -21.86 -14.68
C SER A 65 18.09 -22.86 -15.42
N ARG A 66 17.58 -23.37 -16.57
CA ARG A 66 18.34 -24.24 -17.46
C ARG A 66 19.04 -23.39 -18.52
N ARG A 67 20.33 -23.60 -18.70
CA ARG A 67 21.12 -22.99 -19.79
C ARG A 67 21.54 -24.06 -20.73
N GLN A 68 21.09 -23.98 -21.97
CA GLN A 68 21.41 -25.00 -23.00
C GLN A 68 22.92 -25.24 -23.11
N GLY A 69 23.34 -26.49 -23.04
CA GLY A 69 24.76 -26.89 -23.07
C GLY A 69 25.58 -26.56 -21.82
N ARG A 70 25.04 -25.83 -20.84
CA ARG A 70 25.77 -25.39 -19.64
C ARG A 70 25.23 -25.96 -18.32
N GLY A 71 24.01 -26.54 -18.34
CA GLY A 71 23.42 -27.17 -17.15
C GLY A 71 22.33 -26.33 -16.48
N THR A 72 22.01 -26.72 -15.26
CA THR A 72 21.01 -26.04 -14.41
C THR A 72 21.73 -25.21 -13.35
N PHE A 73 21.20 -24.01 -13.05
CA PHE A 73 21.78 -23.07 -12.09
C PHE A 73 20.68 -22.52 -11.20
N VAL A 74 20.98 -22.27 -9.93
CA VAL A 74 20.09 -21.52 -9.05
C VAL A 74 20.00 -20.06 -9.56
N THR A 75 18.81 -19.52 -9.58
CA THR A 75 18.62 -18.12 -10.00
C THR A 75 19.20 -17.18 -8.94
N ASN A 76 19.70 -16.02 -9.38
CA ASN A 76 20.31 -15.06 -8.48
C ASN A 76 19.35 -14.53 -7.42
N ASN A 77 18.05 -14.44 -7.76
CA ASN A 77 17.04 -13.93 -6.86
C ASN A 77 16.72 -14.89 -5.71
N ALA A 78 16.79 -16.22 -5.95
CA ALA A 78 16.52 -17.24 -4.94
C ALA A 78 17.55 -17.26 -3.79
N THR A 79 18.78 -16.77 -4.03
CA THR A 79 19.86 -16.73 -3.01
C THR A 79 20.16 -15.32 -2.51
N SER A 80 19.48 -14.30 -3.05
CA SER A 80 19.69 -12.93 -2.58
C SER A 80 19.07 -12.71 -1.20
N ARG A 81 19.79 -12.03 -0.34
CA ARG A 81 19.35 -11.60 0.98
C ARG A 81 19.09 -10.09 1.02
N LYS A 82 18.67 -9.50 -0.10
CA LYS A 82 18.36 -8.07 -0.20
C LYS A 82 16.92 -7.89 -0.59
N ILE A 83 16.21 -7.00 0.10
CA ILE A 83 14.84 -6.56 -0.21
C ILE A 83 14.90 -5.10 -0.64
N GLY A 84 14.26 -4.77 -1.75
CA GLY A 84 14.06 -3.39 -2.18
C GLY A 84 12.80 -2.80 -1.54
N LEU A 85 12.86 -1.57 -1.11
CA LEU A 85 11.71 -0.78 -0.66
C LEU A 85 11.72 0.55 -1.40
N ILE A 86 10.66 0.82 -2.14
CA ILE A 86 10.42 2.09 -2.84
C ILE A 86 9.16 2.70 -2.28
N VAL A 87 9.30 3.83 -1.59
CA VAL A 87 8.19 4.62 -1.05
C VAL A 87 8.46 6.09 -1.27
N PRO A 88 7.42 6.92 -1.51
CA PRO A 88 7.61 8.36 -1.63
C PRO A 88 7.85 9.00 -0.26
N GLY A 89 8.73 9.98 -0.24
CA GLY A 89 8.83 11.03 0.75
C GLY A 89 8.77 10.67 2.23
N VAL A 90 9.55 9.69 2.73
CA VAL A 90 9.59 9.35 4.18
C VAL A 90 10.02 10.55 5.01
N ALA A 91 10.94 11.37 4.52
CA ALA A 91 11.36 12.59 5.19
C ALA A 91 10.27 13.67 5.23
N CYS A 92 9.28 13.56 4.32
CA CYS A 92 8.21 14.56 4.19
C CYS A 92 6.91 14.14 4.89
N THR A 93 6.77 12.88 5.31
CA THR A 93 5.53 12.39 5.94
C THR A 93 5.80 11.43 7.08
N ASP A 94 5.14 11.65 8.22
CA ASP A 94 5.15 10.73 9.37
C ASP A 94 4.45 9.38 9.06
N PHE A 95 3.89 9.23 7.86
CA PHE A 95 3.15 8.04 7.48
C PHE A 95 4.05 6.83 7.25
N PHE A 96 5.13 6.98 6.47
CA PHE A 96 5.98 5.85 6.09
C PHE A 96 7.02 5.45 7.14
N GLN A 97 7.38 6.34 8.06
CA GLN A 97 8.42 6.05 9.05
C GLN A 97 8.17 4.76 9.87
N PRO A 98 6.98 4.53 10.45
CA PRO A 98 6.72 3.27 11.17
C PRO A 98 6.74 2.05 10.24
N ILE A 99 6.25 2.19 9.00
CA ILE A 99 6.27 1.13 7.98
C ILE A 99 7.69 0.69 7.68
N VAL A 100 8.58 1.65 7.36
CA VAL A 100 9.99 1.39 7.06
C VAL A 100 10.72 0.79 8.25
N SER A 101 10.45 1.30 9.46
CA SER A 101 11.03 0.80 10.70
C SER A 101 10.69 -0.67 10.93
N GLU A 102 9.42 -1.04 10.80
CA GLU A 102 8.96 -2.42 11.00
C GLU A 102 9.53 -3.37 9.93
N ILE A 103 9.49 -2.96 8.65
CA ILE A 103 10.09 -3.75 7.56
C ILE A 103 11.58 -3.99 7.83
N ASN A 104 12.33 -2.96 8.24
CA ASN A 104 13.75 -3.08 8.53
C ASN A 104 14.04 -4.01 9.73
N GLN A 105 13.22 -3.93 10.78
CA GLN A 105 13.35 -4.80 11.93
C GLN A 105 13.10 -6.27 11.56
N LEU A 106 12.06 -6.55 10.79
CA LEU A 106 11.73 -7.90 10.33
C LEU A 106 12.76 -8.42 9.33
N ALA A 107 13.22 -7.57 8.40
CA ALA A 107 14.26 -7.94 7.45
C ALA A 107 15.54 -8.42 8.16
N ARG A 108 15.97 -7.70 9.21
CA ARG A 108 17.13 -8.12 10.03
C ARG A 108 16.92 -9.45 10.75
N LYS A 109 15.71 -9.71 11.28
CA LYS A 109 15.38 -10.99 11.95
C LYS A 109 15.46 -12.19 10.99
N GLU A 110 15.17 -11.95 9.71
CA GLU A 110 15.15 -12.95 8.64
C GLU A 110 16.45 -12.96 7.79
N ASP A 111 17.52 -12.33 8.29
CA ASP A 111 18.82 -12.20 7.61
C ASP A 111 18.74 -11.51 6.23
N TYR A 112 17.79 -10.59 6.05
CA TYR A 112 17.71 -9.75 4.87
C TYR A 112 18.28 -8.34 5.13
N THR A 113 18.92 -7.78 4.11
CA THR A 113 19.32 -6.37 4.07
C THR A 113 18.25 -5.58 3.33
N LEU A 114 17.68 -4.57 3.99
CA LEU A 114 16.76 -3.64 3.35
C LEU A 114 17.56 -2.61 2.54
N LEU A 115 17.32 -2.56 1.24
CA LEU A 115 17.75 -1.48 0.36
C LEU A 115 16.59 -0.51 0.25
N PHE A 116 16.68 0.54 1.02
CA PHE A 116 15.67 1.59 1.05
C PHE A 116 16.07 2.73 0.13
N ALA A 117 15.11 3.22 -0.63
CA ALA A 117 15.29 4.39 -1.47
C ALA A 117 14.03 5.25 -1.43
N GLU A 118 14.25 6.53 -1.28
CA GLU A 118 13.22 7.55 -1.16
C GLU A 118 13.12 8.36 -2.45
N VAL A 119 11.89 8.71 -2.82
CA VAL A 119 11.59 9.54 -3.98
C VAL A 119 11.17 10.93 -3.50
N PHE A 120 11.99 11.94 -3.76
CA PHE A 120 11.85 13.26 -3.12
C PHE A 120 11.19 14.35 -3.97
N SER A 121 11.07 14.16 -5.30
CA SER A 121 10.66 15.28 -6.14
C SER A 121 9.16 15.59 -5.99
N MET A 122 8.82 16.89 -5.99
CA MET A 122 7.45 17.37 -6.15
C MET A 122 7.02 17.39 -7.63
N ASP A 123 7.99 17.29 -8.56
CA ASP A 123 7.73 17.13 -9.98
C ASP A 123 7.43 15.68 -10.33
N ARG A 124 6.38 15.47 -11.10
CA ARG A 124 5.88 14.13 -11.44
C ARG A 124 6.86 13.37 -12.35
N ASP A 125 7.36 14.03 -13.40
CA ASP A 125 8.22 13.36 -14.38
C ASP A 125 9.56 12.99 -13.76
N GLU A 126 10.06 13.84 -12.88
CA GLU A 126 11.26 13.56 -12.10
C GLU A 126 11.03 12.40 -11.12
N ARG A 127 9.86 12.31 -10.45
CA ARG A 127 9.52 11.15 -9.62
C ARG A 127 9.50 9.86 -10.41
N VAL A 128 8.88 9.86 -11.59
CA VAL A 128 8.86 8.70 -12.49
C VAL A 128 10.27 8.32 -12.90
N HIS A 129 11.13 9.29 -13.20
CA HIS A 129 12.53 9.06 -13.55
C HIS A 129 13.29 8.42 -12.38
N GLN A 130 13.20 8.99 -11.17
CA GLN A 130 13.83 8.46 -9.97
C GLN A 130 13.41 7.02 -9.68
N VAL A 131 12.11 6.69 -9.75
CA VAL A 131 11.64 5.31 -9.51
C VAL A 131 12.16 4.34 -10.58
N ARG A 132 12.27 4.77 -11.85
CA ARG A 132 12.87 3.94 -12.91
C ARG A 132 14.34 3.66 -12.67
N GLU A 133 15.11 4.64 -12.24
CA GLU A 133 16.51 4.46 -11.87
C GLU A 133 16.67 3.50 -10.68
N LEU A 134 15.85 3.66 -9.64
CA LEU A 134 15.83 2.78 -8.48
C LEU A 134 15.47 1.34 -8.86
N ALA A 135 14.49 1.15 -9.74
CA ALA A 135 14.14 -0.18 -10.23
C ALA A 135 15.33 -0.83 -10.97
N ALA A 136 16.03 -0.08 -11.83
CA ALA A 136 17.23 -0.56 -12.52
C ALA A 136 18.36 -0.89 -11.53
N GLU A 137 18.56 -0.07 -10.51
CA GLU A 137 19.55 -0.31 -9.46
C GLU A 137 19.23 -1.56 -8.65
N PHE A 138 17.96 -1.77 -8.25
CA PHE A 138 17.55 -2.96 -7.52
C PHE A 138 17.74 -4.24 -8.32
N ILE A 139 17.47 -4.19 -9.63
CA ILE A 139 17.75 -5.30 -10.54
C ILE A 139 19.25 -5.55 -10.61
N LYS A 140 20.08 -4.52 -10.76
CA LYS A 140 21.56 -4.63 -10.77
C LYS A 140 22.08 -5.21 -9.44
N LYS A 141 21.52 -4.79 -8.31
CA LYS A 141 21.87 -5.28 -6.98
C LYS A 141 21.26 -6.65 -6.67
N ARG A 142 20.43 -7.19 -7.58
CA ARG A 142 19.82 -8.52 -7.48
C ARG A 142 19.02 -8.69 -6.21
N VAL A 143 18.07 -7.76 -5.93
CA VAL A 143 17.16 -7.92 -4.80
C VAL A 143 16.30 -9.18 -4.96
N ALA A 144 15.96 -9.83 -3.85
CA ALA A 144 15.10 -11.02 -3.84
C ALA A 144 13.64 -10.66 -4.13
N GLY A 145 13.23 -9.47 -3.74
CA GLY A 145 11.88 -8.94 -3.95
C GLY A 145 11.82 -7.46 -3.63
N VAL A 146 10.69 -6.84 -3.95
CA VAL A 146 10.46 -5.39 -3.77
C VAL A 146 9.12 -5.16 -3.09
N ILE A 147 9.09 -4.27 -2.10
CA ILE A 147 7.87 -3.64 -1.60
C ILE A 147 7.80 -2.27 -2.27
N TYR A 148 6.68 -1.97 -2.90
CA TYR A 148 6.52 -0.79 -3.72
C TYR A 148 5.22 -0.05 -3.41
N GLU A 149 5.32 1.23 -3.05
CA GLU A 149 4.17 2.12 -3.07
C GLU A 149 4.04 2.75 -4.45
N PRO A 150 2.91 2.55 -5.14
CA PRO A 150 2.68 3.11 -6.46
C PRO A 150 2.75 4.64 -6.48
N LEU A 151 3.30 5.18 -7.57
CA LEU A 151 3.32 6.63 -7.80
C LEU A 151 1.89 7.19 -7.89
N ALA A 152 1.65 8.25 -7.13
CA ALA A 152 0.39 8.97 -7.13
C ALA A 152 0.17 9.80 -8.41
N GLY A 153 -1.10 10.05 -8.72
CA GLY A 153 -1.55 10.94 -9.79
C GLY A 153 -2.45 10.26 -10.81
N PRO A 154 -3.27 11.05 -11.54
CA PRO A 154 -4.31 10.53 -12.44
C PRO A 154 -3.77 9.66 -13.57
N ASP A 155 -2.52 9.90 -14.00
CA ASP A 155 -1.85 9.13 -15.05
C ASP A 155 -0.82 8.15 -14.47
N GLY A 156 -0.85 7.87 -13.16
CA GLY A 156 0.08 6.97 -12.46
C GLY A 156 0.02 5.53 -12.94
N THR A 157 -1.07 5.12 -13.56
CA THR A 157 -1.28 3.74 -14.03
C THR A 157 -0.19 3.31 -15.04
N GLU A 158 0.12 4.13 -16.04
CA GLU A 158 1.11 3.77 -17.06
C GLU A 158 2.55 3.70 -16.51
N PRO A 159 3.07 4.70 -15.80
CA PRO A 159 4.39 4.61 -15.18
C PRO A 159 4.52 3.43 -14.23
N ASN A 160 3.53 3.19 -13.37
CA ASN A 160 3.53 2.07 -12.44
C ASN A 160 3.53 0.72 -13.17
N ALA A 161 2.68 0.56 -14.20
CA ALA A 161 2.64 -0.65 -15.01
C ALA A 161 3.99 -0.92 -15.70
N HIS A 162 4.65 0.12 -16.21
CA HIS A 162 5.99 0.00 -16.79
C HIS A 162 7.01 -0.48 -15.77
N ILE A 163 7.10 0.14 -14.59
CA ILE A 163 8.02 -0.22 -13.50
C ILE A 163 7.81 -1.68 -13.09
N LEU A 164 6.56 -2.08 -12.87
CA LEU A 164 6.22 -3.44 -12.49
C LEU A 164 6.57 -4.44 -13.59
N SER A 165 6.40 -4.08 -14.87
CA SER A 165 6.79 -4.92 -16.00
C SER A 165 8.30 -5.18 -16.05
N VAL A 166 9.11 -4.19 -15.62
CA VAL A 166 10.57 -4.32 -15.53
C VAL A 166 10.95 -5.33 -14.47
N PHE A 167 10.36 -5.27 -13.26
CA PHE A 167 10.58 -6.27 -12.22
C PHE A 167 10.08 -7.66 -12.64
N LYS A 168 8.91 -7.75 -13.28
CA LYS A 168 8.34 -9.00 -13.81
C LYS A 168 9.28 -9.68 -14.80
N ARG A 169 9.85 -8.92 -15.75
CA ARG A 169 10.87 -9.45 -16.70
C ARG A 169 12.13 -9.93 -15.98
N ALA A 170 12.54 -9.25 -14.91
CA ALA A 170 13.67 -9.66 -14.07
C ALA A 170 13.32 -10.83 -13.12
N ARG A 171 12.08 -11.28 -13.09
CA ARG A 171 11.54 -12.30 -12.16
C ARG A 171 11.74 -11.92 -10.69
N ILE A 172 11.60 -10.63 -10.39
CA ILE A 172 11.64 -10.10 -9.03
C ILE A 172 10.19 -9.91 -8.58
N PRO A 173 9.73 -10.63 -7.54
CA PRO A 173 8.40 -10.46 -7.00
C PRO A 173 8.22 -9.09 -6.38
N VAL A 174 7.01 -8.55 -6.53
CA VAL A 174 6.62 -7.25 -5.98
C VAL A 174 5.36 -7.41 -5.14
N VAL A 175 5.33 -6.74 -3.97
CA VAL A 175 4.15 -6.52 -3.16
C VAL A 175 3.89 -5.02 -3.12
N LEU A 176 2.68 -4.61 -3.45
CA LEU A 176 2.25 -3.22 -3.36
C LEU A 176 1.84 -2.90 -1.92
N ILE A 177 2.14 -1.69 -1.48
CA ILE A 177 1.75 -1.19 -0.17
C ILE A 177 0.91 0.07 -0.31
N ASP A 178 -0.06 0.23 0.56
CA ASP A 178 -1.04 1.31 0.65
C ASP A 178 -2.09 1.30 -0.48
N CYS A 179 -1.69 1.22 -1.75
CA CYS A 179 -2.64 1.28 -2.87
C CYS A 179 -2.31 0.31 -4.02
N ASP A 180 -3.32 0.03 -4.83
CA ASP A 180 -3.16 -0.66 -6.11
C ASP A 180 -2.75 0.34 -7.21
N ILE A 181 -2.20 -0.18 -8.32
CA ILE A 181 -1.86 0.58 -9.53
C ILE A 181 -3.06 0.85 -10.45
N VAL A 182 -4.18 0.21 -10.19
CA VAL A 182 -5.42 0.39 -10.96
C VAL A 182 -6.53 0.92 -10.05
N PRO A 183 -7.41 1.79 -10.56
CA PRO A 183 -8.51 2.33 -9.78
C PRO A 183 -9.59 1.28 -9.50
N PHE A 184 -10.22 1.37 -8.34
CA PHE A 184 -11.42 0.60 -8.00
C PHE A 184 -12.52 0.77 -9.09
N PRO A 185 -13.31 -0.27 -9.44
CA PRO A 185 -13.36 -1.61 -8.82
C PRO A 185 -12.39 -2.65 -9.44
N ARG A 186 -11.51 -2.23 -10.33
CA ARG A 186 -10.53 -3.15 -10.94
C ARG A 186 -9.42 -3.49 -9.94
N ARG A 187 -8.77 -4.62 -10.20
CA ARG A 187 -7.63 -5.13 -9.43
C ARG A 187 -6.47 -5.46 -10.35
N SER A 188 -5.25 -5.21 -9.88
CA SER A 188 -4.05 -5.66 -10.56
C SER A 188 -3.74 -7.14 -10.29
N GLU A 189 -2.72 -7.65 -10.96
CA GLU A 189 -2.19 -9.00 -10.71
C GLU A 189 -1.20 -9.07 -9.54
N TYR A 190 -1.07 -8.01 -8.75
CA TYR A 190 -0.11 -7.91 -7.64
C TYR A 190 -0.80 -8.05 -6.29
N ASP A 191 -0.02 -8.49 -5.28
CA ASP A 191 -0.46 -8.43 -3.89
C ASP A 191 -0.53 -6.97 -3.45
N VAL A 192 -1.58 -6.62 -2.72
CA VAL A 192 -1.76 -5.28 -2.14
C VAL A 192 -1.97 -5.43 -0.63
N VAL A 193 -1.20 -4.69 0.15
CA VAL A 193 -1.36 -4.58 1.61
C VAL A 193 -1.69 -3.15 1.97
N GLY A 194 -2.87 -2.92 2.53
CA GLY A 194 -3.38 -1.58 2.80
C GLY A 194 -4.58 -1.59 3.73
N VAL A 195 -5.44 -0.58 3.57
CA VAL A 195 -6.75 -0.50 4.21
C VAL A 195 -7.85 -0.47 3.14
N ASN A 196 -9.07 -0.82 3.52
CA ASN A 196 -10.21 -0.67 2.61
C ASN A 196 -10.65 0.81 2.56
N ASP A 197 -10.08 1.56 1.63
CA ASP A 197 -10.32 3.00 1.48
C ASP A 197 -11.78 3.34 1.17
N VAL A 198 -12.49 2.47 0.43
CA VAL A 198 -13.93 2.66 0.14
C VAL A 198 -14.73 2.59 1.44
N GLU A 199 -14.48 1.58 2.27
CA GLU A 199 -15.10 1.45 3.59
C GLU A 199 -14.74 2.61 4.52
N ALA A 200 -13.46 3.02 4.52
CA ALA A 200 -12.98 4.13 5.34
C ALA A 200 -13.63 5.48 4.94
N GLY A 201 -13.78 5.72 3.64
CA GLY A 201 -14.50 6.89 3.12
C GLY A 201 -15.98 6.91 3.52
N ALA A 202 -16.64 5.74 3.44
CA ALA A 202 -18.04 5.61 3.90
C ALA A 202 -18.16 5.88 5.41
N LYS A 203 -17.25 5.38 6.25
CA LYS A 203 -17.21 5.65 7.70
C LYS A 203 -17.09 7.16 8.01
N ILE A 204 -16.20 7.88 7.29
CA ILE A 204 -16.06 9.33 7.46
C ILE A 204 -17.36 10.04 7.11
N ALA A 205 -17.99 9.68 5.98
CA ALA A 205 -19.24 10.30 5.55
C ALA A 205 -20.38 10.02 6.54
N ALA A 206 -20.54 8.79 6.99
CA ALA A 206 -21.53 8.40 7.99
C ALA A 206 -21.35 9.21 9.28
N HIS A 207 -20.14 9.32 9.81
CA HIS A 207 -19.83 10.12 10.99
C HIS A 207 -20.20 11.62 10.80
N LEU A 208 -19.86 12.22 9.66
CA LEU A 208 -20.19 13.60 9.37
C LEU A 208 -21.71 13.82 9.24
N ILE A 209 -22.42 12.84 8.68
CA ILE A 209 -23.90 12.83 8.60
C ILE A 209 -24.51 12.80 10.01
N GLU A 210 -24.01 11.93 10.89
CA GLU A 210 -24.43 11.85 12.31
C GLU A 210 -24.11 13.12 13.08
N ALA A 211 -22.96 13.77 12.81
CA ALA A 211 -22.58 15.07 13.34
C ALA A 211 -23.43 16.23 12.77
N GLY A 212 -24.41 15.94 11.91
CA GLY A 212 -25.39 16.90 11.38
C GLY A 212 -24.91 17.67 10.14
N ALA A 213 -23.81 17.27 9.49
CA ALA A 213 -23.39 17.89 8.23
C ALA A 213 -24.39 17.56 7.10
N LYS A 214 -24.86 18.57 6.39
CA LYS A 214 -25.75 18.42 5.23
C LYS A 214 -25.03 18.58 3.91
N ARG A 215 -23.94 19.36 3.90
CA ARG A 215 -23.09 19.62 2.73
C ARG A 215 -21.65 19.24 3.08
N VAL A 216 -21.23 18.06 2.61
CA VAL A 216 -19.89 17.56 2.80
C VAL A 216 -19.10 17.82 1.52
N HIS A 217 -17.97 18.50 1.63
CA HIS A 217 -17.06 18.77 0.54
C HIS A 217 -15.72 18.06 0.77
N PHE A 218 -14.97 17.89 -0.31
CA PHE A 218 -13.71 17.17 -0.31
C PHE A 218 -12.60 18.06 -0.84
N LEU A 219 -11.42 18.00 -0.24
CA LEU A 219 -10.21 18.65 -0.75
C LEU A 219 -9.30 17.60 -1.37
N ILE A 220 -9.01 17.74 -2.66
CA ILE A 220 -8.10 16.91 -3.43
C ILE A 220 -6.93 17.77 -3.95
N CYS A 221 -5.71 17.46 -3.50
CA CYS A 221 -4.49 18.08 -4.02
C CYS A 221 -4.03 17.41 -5.32
N LYS A 222 -3.17 18.08 -6.11
CA LYS A 222 -2.74 17.60 -7.43
C LYS A 222 -2.02 16.25 -7.43
N LEU A 223 -1.27 15.96 -6.38
CA LEU A 223 -0.52 14.71 -6.22
C LEU A 223 -1.20 13.78 -5.22
N CYS A 224 -2.48 13.52 -5.43
CA CYS A 224 -3.25 12.62 -4.58
C CYS A 224 -3.11 11.17 -5.05
N PRO A 225 -2.83 10.20 -4.15
CA PRO A 225 -2.83 8.79 -4.49
C PRO A 225 -4.25 8.28 -4.82
N THR A 226 -4.34 7.15 -5.53
CA THR A 226 -5.62 6.50 -5.90
C THR A 226 -6.46 6.12 -4.67
N THR A 227 -5.84 5.93 -3.51
CA THR A 227 -6.52 5.69 -2.23
C THR A 227 -7.55 6.77 -1.93
N PHE A 228 -7.25 8.02 -2.27
CA PHE A 228 -8.19 9.11 -2.01
C PHE A 228 -9.43 9.07 -2.92
N GLU A 229 -9.28 8.67 -4.18
CA GLU A 229 -10.42 8.46 -5.09
C GLU A 229 -11.33 7.34 -4.56
N ASN A 230 -10.74 6.28 -4.01
CA ASN A 230 -11.49 5.20 -3.37
C ASN A 230 -12.24 5.69 -2.11
N ARG A 231 -11.60 6.54 -1.28
CA ARG A 231 -12.25 7.19 -0.12
C ARG A 231 -13.40 8.09 -0.55
N LEU A 232 -13.16 8.89 -1.59
CA LEU A 232 -14.20 9.74 -2.17
C LEU A 232 -15.38 8.90 -2.65
N TYR A 233 -15.13 7.84 -3.41
CA TYR A 233 -16.17 6.94 -3.90
C TYR A 233 -17.00 6.35 -2.76
N GLY A 234 -16.38 5.83 -1.71
CA GLY A 234 -17.07 5.30 -0.54
C GLY A 234 -17.90 6.35 0.19
N ALA A 235 -17.35 7.55 0.34
CA ALA A 235 -18.06 8.67 0.96
C ALA A 235 -19.25 9.14 0.11
N GLU A 236 -19.10 9.21 -1.21
CA GLU A 236 -20.19 9.58 -2.13
C GLU A 236 -21.35 8.58 -2.06
N VAL A 237 -21.06 7.28 -2.04
CA VAL A 237 -22.09 6.24 -1.90
C VAL A 237 -22.91 6.46 -0.62
N GLU A 238 -22.25 6.76 0.51
CA GLU A 238 -22.95 6.98 1.77
C GLU A 238 -23.76 8.29 1.77
N LEU A 239 -23.22 9.34 1.17
CA LEU A 239 -23.93 10.61 0.98
C LEU A 239 -25.16 10.46 0.06
N ILE A 240 -25.08 9.64 -1.00
CA ILE A 240 -26.22 9.32 -1.88
C ILE A 240 -27.32 8.61 -1.10
N LYS A 241 -26.98 7.58 -0.32
CA LYS A 241 -27.94 6.85 0.52
C LYS A 241 -28.66 7.79 1.51
N ALA A 242 -27.93 8.76 2.04
CA ALA A 242 -28.50 9.77 2.96
C ALA A 242 -29.24 10.91 2.27
N GLY A 243 -29.32 10.95 0.94
CA GLY A 243 -29.90 12.05 0.17
C GLY A 243 -29.14 13.38 0.31
N ARG A 244 -27.83 13.31 0.59
CA ARG A 244 -26.97 14.49 0.85
C ARG A 244 -25.87 14.69 -0.18
N PHE A 245 -25.78 13.82 -1.18
CA PHE A 245 -24.82 13.97 -2.27
C PHE A 245 -25.13 15.19 -3.12
N LYS A 246 -24.10 15.99 -3.44
CA LYS A 246 -24.23 17.14 -4.32
C LYS A 246 -23.08 17.17 -5.32
N LYS A 247 -23.41 17.23 -6.61
CA LYS A 247 -22.40 17.40 -7.67
C LYS A 247 -21.63 18.71 -7.45
N GLY A 248 -20.29 18.67 -7.61
CA GLY A 248 -19.43 19.83 -7.43
C GLY A 248 -18.93 20.04 -5.99
N SER A 249 -19.10 19.04 -5.12
CA SER A 249 -18.58 19.06 -3.75
C SER A 249 -17.06 18.88 -3.63
N VAL A 250 -16.35 18.59 -4.73
CA VAL A 250 -14.88 18.40 -4.72
C VAL A 250 -14.19 19.72 -5.06
N LEU A 251 -13.26 20.12 -4.20
CA LEU A 251 -12.31 21.21 -4.40
C LEU A 251 -10.97 20.63 -4.83
N TYR A 252 -10.61 20.82 -6.09
CA TYR A 252 -9.28 20.48 -6.62
C TYR A 252 -8.35 21.67 -6.44
N ALA A 253 -7.52 21.67 -5.40
CA ALA A 253 -6.59 22.75 -5.08
C ALA A 253 -5.54 22.30 -4.06
N GLU A 254 -4.44 23.06 -3.95
CA GLU A 254 -3.53 22.92 -2.81
C GLU A 254 -4.19 23.42 -1.53
N ALA A 255 -3.78 22.85 -0.38
CA ALA A 255 -4.39 23.14 0.92
C ALA A 255 -4.30 24.63 1.32
N ASN A 256 -3.28 25.32 0.85
CA ASN A 256 -3.03 26.75 1.13
C ASN A 256 -3.64 27.73 0.11
N ASP A 257 -4.33 27.22 -0.93
CA ASP A 257 -4.95 28.09 -1.97
C ASP A 257 -6.27 28.72 -1.47
N LEU A 258 -6.15 29.85 -0.77
CA LEU A 258 -7.28 30.63 -0.29
C LEU A 258 -8.19 31.14 -1.43
N ALA A 259 -7.61 31.43 -2.60
CA ALA A 259 -8.38 31.96 -3.72
C ALA A 259 -9.27 30.86 -4.32
N ALA A 260 -8.74 29.64 -4.47
CA ALA A 260 -9.51 28.48 -4.90
C ALA A 260 -10.64 28.15 -3.91
N LEU A 261 -10.36 28.15 -2.61
CA LEU A 261 -11.36 27.93 -1.57
C LEU A 261 -12.51 28.95 -1.67
N LYS A 262 -12.19 30.25 -1.78
CA LYS A 262 -13.19 31.31 -1.90
C LYS A 262 -14.02 31.18 -3.19
N ARG A 263 -13.41 30.83 -4.34
CA ARG A 263 -14.13 30.54 -5.59
C ARG A 263 -15.07 29.35 -5.43
N HIS A 264 -14.58 28.26 -4.81
CA HIS A 264 -15.35 27.05 -4.58
C HIS A 264 -16.59 27.32 -3.71
N ILE A 265 -16.44 28.03 -2.59
CA ILE A 265 -17.56 28.41 -1.69
C ILE A 265 -18.58 29.28 -2.41
N ARG A 266 -18.13 30.24 -3.22
CA ARG A 266 -18.99 31.12 -4.00
C ARG A 266 -19.83 30.37 -5.02
N LYS A 267 -19.23 29.37 -5.69
CA LYS A 267 -19.89 28.55 -6.72
C LYS A 267 -20.81 27.49 -6.13
N ASN A 268 -20.40 26.81 -5.08
CA ASN A 268 -21.06 25.60 -4.57
C ASN A 268 -21.78 25.81 -3.23
N GLY A 269 -21.65 26.99 -2.64
CA GLY A 269 -22.18 27.33 -1.30
C GLY A 269 -21.22 26.94 -0.17
N LYS A 270 -21.46 27.49 1.02
CA LYS A 270 -20.67 27.19 2.22
C LYS A 270 -20.89 25.73 2.63
N PRO A 271 -19.83 24.90 2.76
CA PRO A 271 -19.95 23.53 3.25
C PRO A 271 -20.18 23.48 4.76
N ASP A 272 -20.75 22.37 5.22
CA ASP A 272 -20.86 22.05 6.65
C ASP A 272 -19.66 21.25 7.13
N ALA A 273 -18.97 20.55 6.21
CA ALA A 273 -17.79 19.77 6.49
C ALA A 273 -16.84 19.71 5.28
N PHE A 274 -15.54 19.57 5.57
CA PHE A 274 -14.52 19.17 4.60
C PHE A 274 -13.87 17.86 5.03
N VAL A 275 -13.67 16.97 4.04
CA VAL A 275 -12.84 15.77 4.13
C VAL A 275 -11.54 16.03 3.39
N CYS A 276 -10.42 15.93 4.09
CA CYS A 276 -9.07 16.08 3.53
C CYS A 276 -8.41 14.72 3.28
N SER A 277 -7.48 14.67 2.36
CA SER A 277 -6.80 13.42 1.96
C SER A 277 -5.97 12.78 3.08
N ASN A 278 -5.39 13.60 3.97
CA ASN A 278 -4.68 13.15 5.16
C ASN A 278 -4.65 14.25 6.23
N ASP A 279 -4.08 13.92 7.39
CA ASP A 279 -4.05 14.81 8.55
C ASP A 279 -3.13 16.04 8.34
N ALA A 280 -2.02 15.87 7.62
CA ALA A 280 -1.12 16.99 7.32
C ALA A 280 -1.79 18.02 6.41
N ILE A 281 -2.45 17.56 5.36
CA ILE A 281 -3.28 18.41 4.47
C ILE A 281 -4.41 19.07 5.25
N ALA A 282 -5.06 18.35 6.16
CA ALA A 282 -6.12 18.93 6.99
C ALA A 282 -5.59 20.04 7.92
N ALA A 283 -4.38 19.86 8.49
CA ALA A 283 -3.76 20.87 9.34
C ALA A 283 -3.42 22.15 8.57
N GLU A 284 -2.86 22.04 7.38
CA GLU A 284 -2.60 23.17 6.50
C GLU A 284 -3.90 23.84 6.02
N PHE A 285 -4.88 23.04 5.59
CA PHE A 285 -6.16 23.54 5.12
C PHE A 285 -6.97 24.24 6.20
N LYS A 286 -6.86 23.81 7.46
CA LYS A 286 -7.46 24.51 8.60
C LYS A 286 -7.03 25.98 8.66
N GLN A 287 -5.74 26.27 8.46
CA GLN A 287 -5.25 27.64 8.42
C GLN A 287 -5.89 28.45 7.27
N THR A 288 -6.10 27.79 6.13
CA THR A 288 -6.76 28.42 4.97
C THR A 288 -8.24 28.68 5.23
N LEU A 289 -8.93 27.78 5.93
CA LEU A 289 -10.30 27.99 6.40
C LEU A 289 -10.39 29.19 7.34
N GLU A 290 -9.48 29.33 8.30
CA GLU A 290 -9.40 30.46 9.24
C GLU A 290 -9.15 31.79 8.52
N LYS A 291 -8.25 31.83 7.53
CA LYS A 291 -8.04 33.00 6.65
C LYS A 291 -9.28 33.34 5.81
N ALA A 292 -10.15 32.36 5.56
CA ALA A 292 -11.43 32.56 4.89
C ALA A 292 -12.55 32.99 5.86
N GLY A 293 -12.26 33.10 7.16
CA GLY A 293 -13.22 33.44 8.21
C GLY A 293 -14.10 32.28 8.67
N LEU A 294 -13.61 31.03 8.47
CA LEU A 294 -14.31 29.80 8.85
C LEU A 294 -13.60 29.09 10.00
N SER A 295 -14.25 29.00 11.14
CA SER A 295 -13.72 28.34 12.34
C SER A 295 -14.10 26.85 12.36
N VAL A 296 -13.16 25.98 12.73
CA VAL A 296 -13.38 24.55 12.99
C VAL A 296 -13.56 24.36 14.50
N PRO A 297 -14.56 23.64 14.97
CA PRO A 297 -15.69 22.99 14.24
C PRO A 297 -16.93 23.88 14.11
N LYS A 298 -16.88 25.14 14.60
CA LYS A 298 -18.05 26.03 14.74
C LYS A 298 -18.75 26.28 13.41
N ASP A 299 -17.98 26.64 12.40
CA ASP A 299 -18.49 26.99 11.06
C ASP A 299 -18.46 25.86 10.08
N VAL A 300 -17.41 25.00 10.17
CA VAL A 300 -17.17 23.87 9.30
C VAL A 300 -16.51 22.75 10.09
N LEU A 301 -16.99 21.50 9.91
CA LEU A 301 -16.35 20.30 10.44
C LEU A 301 -15.16 19.93 9.55
N LEU A 302 -14.14 19.31 10.13
CA LEU A 302 -12.93 18.93 9.39
C LEU A 302 -12.51 17.52 9.76
N THR A 303 -12.18 16.70 8.75
CA THR A 303 -11.62 15.38 8.96
C THR A 303 -10.34 15.19 8.13
N GLY A 304 -9.43 14.37 8.64
CA GLY A 304 -8.23 13.91 7.98
C GLY A 304 -8.22 12.39 7.76
N PHE A 305 -7.03 11.82 7.62
CA PHE A 305 -6.80 10.40 7.44
C PHE A 305 -5.37 10.03 7.87
N ALA A 306 -5.17 8.84 8.40
CA ALA A 306 -3.97 8.17 8.86
C ALA A 306 -3.69 8.22 10.38
N ASP A 307 -4.35 9.07 11.13
CA ASP A 307 -4.10 9.32 12.57
C ASP A 307 -2.62 9.63 12.84
N LEU A 308 -2.10 10.59 12.06
CA LEU A 308 -0.74 11.10 12.25
C LEU A 308 -0.62 11.85 13.59
N PRO A 309 0.58 11.97 14.17
CA PRO A 309 0.78 12.70 15.43
C PRO A 309 0.16 14.11 15.43
N ILE A 310 0.23 14.81 14.29
CA ILE A 310 -0.34 16.14 14.12
C ILE A 310 -1.85 16.16 14.39
N ALA A 311 -2.60 15.10 14.11
CA ALA A 311 -4.05 15.07 14.30
C ALA A 311 -4.46 15.30 15.77
N SER A 312 -3.69 14.74 16.72
CA SER A 312 -3.95 14.94 18.15
C SER A 312 -3.42 16.26 18.67
N LEU A 313 -2.42 16.86 18.02
CA LEU A 313 -1.79 18.11 18.41
C LEU A 313 -2.48 19.35 17.87
N MET A 314 -3.36 19.20 16.88
CA MET A 314 -4.17 20.31 16.36
C MET A 314 -5.08 20.89 17.45
N SER A 315 -5.47 22.16 17.27
CA SER A 315 -6.49 22.79 18.10
C SER A 315 -7.61 23.35 17.21
N PRO A 316 -8.84 22.74 17.22
CA PRO A 316 -9.18 21.52 17.98
C PRO A 316 -8.51 20.26 17.39
N PRO A 317 -8.36 19.19 18.19
CA PRO A 317 -7.88 17.90 17.73
C PRO A 317 -8.72 17.34 16.58
N LEU A 318 -8.05 16.72 15.59
CA LEU A 318 -8.63 16.32 14.31
C LEU A 318 -9.25 14.92 14.37
N THR A 319 -10.52 14.82 13.96
CA THR A 319 -11.17 13.55 13.64
C THR A 319 -10.55 12.94 12.40
N THR A 320 -10.20 11.66 12.47
CA THR A 320 -9.44 11.00 11.41
C THR A 320 -9.75 9.50 11.36
N ILE A 321 -9.23 8.81 10.36
CA ILE A 321 -9.17 7.34 10.28
C ILE A 321 -7.78 6.89 10.71
N ARG A 322 -7.69 5.91 11.61
CA ARG A 322 -6.40 5.32 11.99
C ARG A 322 -5.99 4.24 11.01
N GLN A 323 -4.71 4.28 10.63
CA GLN A 323 -4.02 3.21 9.90
C GLN A 323 -2.93 2.64 10.81
N GLU A 324 -2.96 1.33 11.05
CA GLU A 324 -1.95 0.61 11.84
C GLU A 324 -0.70 0.38 10.96
N ARG A 325 0.11 1.42 10.82
CA ARG A 325 1.21 1.53 9.83
C ARG A 325 2.31 0.49 10.00
N ASP A 326 2.67 0.16 11.23
CA ASP A 326 3.61 -0.92 11.56
C ASP A 326 3.07 -2.27 11.09
N GLN A 327 1.79 -2.56 11.34
CA GLN A 327 1.15 -3.79 10.86
C GLN A 327 1.14 -3.87 9.33
N LEU A 328 0.91 -2.76 8.63
CA LEU A 328 0.99 -2.69 7.17
C LEU A 328 2.39 -3.09 6.69
N GLY A 329 3.43 -2.48 7.25
CA GLY A 329 4.83 -2.79 6.93
C GLY A 329 5.18 -4.25 7.19
N GLY A 330 4.81 -4.74 8.37
CA GLY A 330 5.05 -6.12 8.77
C GLY A 330 4.37 -7.13 7.86
N GLN A 331 3.13 -6.88 7.46
CA GLN A 331 2.39 -7.77 6.57
C GLN A 331 2.92 -7.72 5.13
N ALA A 332 3.28 -6.55 4.62
CA ALA A 332 3.89 -6.41 3.30
C ALA A 332 5.20 -7.21 3.21
N PHE A 333 6.03 -7.14 4.24
CA PHE A 333 7.27 -7.92 4.31
C PHE A 333 7.00 -9.43 4.35
N ARG A 334 6.09 -9.91 5.22
CA ARG A 334 5.73 -11.35 5.30
C ARG A 334 5.19 -11.85 3.97
N ARG A 335 4.28 -11.08 3.35
CA ARG A 335 3.71 -11.44 2.05
C ARG A 335 4.77 -11.50 0.96
N LEU A 336 5.76 -10.60 0.98
CA LEU A 336 6.88 -10.64 0.05
C LEU A 336 7.73 -11.90 0.25
N LEU A 337 8.00 -12.32 1.48
CA LEU A 337 8.73 -13.57 1.74
C LEU A 337 7.97 -14.81 1.24
N GLU A 338 6.66 -14.86 1.44
CA GLU A 338 5.78 -15.90 0.89
C GLU A 338 5.89 -15.95 -0.64
N ARG A 339 5.85 -14.77 -1.28
CA ARG A 339 5.95 -14.63 -2.74
C ARG A 339 7.33 -15.03 -3.27
N ILE A 340 8.41 -14.68 -2.56
CA ILE A 340 9.78 -15.12 -2.88
C ILE A 340 9.87 -16.65 -2.79
N ALA A 341 9.33 -17.23 -1.74
CA ALA A 341 9.33 -18.66 -1.53
C ALA A 341 8.43 -19.41 -2.53
N ASN A 342 7.32 -18.79 -2.94
CA ASN A 342 6.35 -19.40 -3.84
C ASN A 342 5.80 -18.38 -4.86
N PRO A 343 6.51 -18.12 -5.96
CA PRO A 343 6.12 -17.13 -6.97
C PRO A 343 4.76 -17.42 -7.64
N GLY A 344 4.29 -18.67 -7.62
CA GLY A 344 3.01 -19.08 -8.22
C GLY A 344 1.77 -18.82 -7.36
N LEU A 345 1.89 -18.22 -6.17
CA LEU A 345 0.73 -17.88 -5.35
C LEU A 345 -0.21 -16.93 -6.10
N PRO A 346 -1.55 -17.05 -5.94
CA PRO A 346 -2.47 -16.05 -6.46
C PRO A 346 -2.23 -14.70 -5.79
N ALA A 347 -2.49 -13.62 -6.53
CA ALA A 347 -2.47 -12.27 -5.96
C ALA A 347 -3.57 -12.12 -4.91
N ASN A 348 -3.29 -11.38 -3.84
CA ASN A 348 -4.20 -11.20 -2.73
C ASN A 348 -4.23 -9.74 -2.27
N GLU A 349 -5.41 -9.26 -1.86
CA GLU A 349 -5.57 -8.01 -1.11
C GLU A 349 -5.65 -8.33 0.38
N ILE A 350 -4.80 -7.69 1.15
CA ILE A 350 -4.74 -7.85 2.61
C ILE A 350 -5.04 -6.49 3.21
N PHE A 351 -6.28 -6.31 3.66
CA PHE A 351 -6.75 -5.06 4.23
C PHE A 351 -6.87 -5.14 5.74
N PHE A 352 -6.27 -4.16 6.40
CA PHE A 352 -6.40 -3.95 7.83
C PHE A 352 -7.63 -3.12 8.17
N PRO A 353 -8.20 -3.30 9.36
CA PRO A 353 -9.25 -2.40 9.86
C PRO A 353 -8.77 -0.96 9.89
N ALA A 354 -9.66 -0.05 9.50
CA ALA A 354 -9.42 1.39 9.53
C ALA A 354 -10.48 2.04 10.42
N PRO A 355 -10.29 2.07 11.76
CA PRO A 355 -11.25 2.66 12.68
C PRO A 355 -11.27 4.18 12.59
N LEU A 356 -12.46 4.75 12.73
CA LEU A 356 -12.63 6.18 12.91
C LEU A 356 -12.21 6.58 14.33
N VAL A 357 -11.41 7.63 14.43
CA VAL A 357 -11.00 8.27 15.68
C VAL A 357 -11.68 9.64 15.73
N ALA A 358 -12.87 9.69 16.38
CA ALA A 358 -13.61 10.92 16.54
C ALA A 358 -12.93 11.85 17.54
N ARG A 359 -12.83 13.14 17.18
CA ARG A 359 -12.24 14.21 18.00
C ARG A 359 -13.01 15.51 17.81
N GLU A 360 -12.60 16.55 18.50
CA GLU A 360 -13.31 17.84 18.60
C GLU A 360 -13.52 18.57 17.26
N SER A 361 -12.72 18.29 16.22
CA SER A 361 -12.89 18.94 14.90
C SER A 361 -14.22 18.61 14.21
N THR A 362 -14.96 17.62 14.70
CA THR A 362 -16.30 17.26 14.23
C THR A 362 -17.38 17.36 15.33
N GLU A 363 -17.04 17.88 16.50
CA GLU A 363 -17.97 18.08 17.61
C GLU A 363 -18.58 19.50 17.56
N ARG A 364 -19.76 19.63 16.99
CA ARG A 364 -20.52 20.88 17.15
C ARG A 364 -21.05 21.01 18.58
N ARG A 365 -20.56 21.98 19.34
CA ARG A 365 -21.19 22.31 20.63
C ARG A 365 -22.69 22.50 20.40
N ARG A 366 -23.54 21.60 20.91
CA ARG A 366 -24.97 21.79 20.95
C ARG A 366 -25.19 23.12 21.66
N LYS A 367 -25.86 24.09 20.98
CA LYS A 367 -26.36 25.31 21.64
C LYS A 367 -27.17 24.82 22.83
N GLY A 368 -26.66 25.00 24.04
CA GLY A 368 -27.39 24.68 25.26
C GLY A 368 -28.76 25.32 25.17
N LYS A 369 -29.81 24.54 25.36
CA LYS A 369 -31.13 25.08 25.65
C LYS A 369 -30.92 25.92 26.89
N GLY A 370 -30.89 27.27 26.70
CA GLY A 370 -30.80 28.20 27.79
C GLY A 370 -31.90 27.89 28.78
N GLY A 371 -31.49 27.36 29.94
CA GLY A 371 -32.40 27.24 31.07
C GLY A 371 -32.91 28.62 31.41
N ARG A 372 -34.15 28.88 31.05
CA ARG A 372 -34.91 29.97 31.71
C ARG A 372 -34.95 29.64 33.19
N ARG A 373 -34.09 30.23 33.96
CA ARG A 373 -34.32 30.38 35.41
C ARG A 373 -35.45 31.42 35.54
N LYS A 374 -36.57 30.93 36.01
CA LYS A 374 -37.59 31.77 36.63
C LYS A 374 -37.10 32.18 38.02
#